data_3170932688c6413531de0bc925d5b7e6
#
_entry.id   3170932688c6413531de0bc925d5b7e6
#
_cell.length_a   1.000
_cell.length_b   1.000
_cell.length_c   1.000
_cell.angle_alpha   90.00
_cell.angle_beta   90.00
_cell.angle_gamma   90.00
#
_symmetry.space_group_name_H-M   'P 1'
#
loop_
_entity.id
_entity.type
_entity.pdbx_description
1 polymer ?
#
loop_
_entity_poly.entity_id
_entity_poly.type
_entity_poly.pdbx_seq_one_letter_code
_entity_poly.pdbx_strand_id
1 'polypeptide(L)'
;MSLSKVCPQCGAKYGAESRFCSVDGAALVLEQPADDLVGTIVAERYHILERIGAGGMGEVFLAEHVRMRRKSALKIMREALTNDPIAVSRFHREAENASQISHPNVAAVYDFGETQSGLVYIAMEYIPGEALSDLLERERSLHAARVSDIIGQAADALSAAHALGILHRDLKPDNIMLASTRWGTDLVKLVDFGISRAMASATQQFTSTGMIVGTPDYMSPEQLTGDTL
;
A
#
# COMPACT_ATOMS: atom_id res chain seq x y z
N MET A 1 -4.49 19.39 -22.83
CA MET A 1 -4.21 18.36 -21.81
C MET A 1 -4.74 17.05 -22.35
N SER A 2 -3.89 16.06 -22.52
CA SER A 2 -4.28 14.76 -23.08
C SER A 2 -4.96 13.97 -21.97
N LEU A 3 -6.26 13.68 -22.14
CA LEU A 3 -7.02 12.83 -21.21
C LEU A 3 -6.41 11.41 -21.27
N SER A 4 -5.82 10.93 -20.18
CA SER A 4 -5.40 9.54 -20.04
C SER A 4 -6.48 8.72 -19.37
N LYS A 5 -6.53 7.42 -19.67
CA LYS A 5 -7.41 6.45 -19.03
C LYS A 5 -6.58 5.42 -18.26
N VAL A 6 -7.13 4.91 -17.18
CA VAL A 6 -6.49 3.90 -16.34
C VAL A 6 -7.40 2.69 -16.22
N CYS A 7 -6.79 1.51 -16.19
CA CYS A 7 -7.51 0.29 -15.86
C CYS A 7 -7.79 0.25 -14.35
N PRO A 8 -9.06 0.14 -13.92
CA PRO A 8 -9.38 0.08 -12.50
C PRO A 8 -8.90 -1.22 -11.82
N GLN A 9 -8.59 -2.27 -12.59
CA GLN A 9 -8.16 -3.56 -12.05
C GLN A 9 -6.64 -3.66 -11.93
N CYS A 10 -5.89 -3.38 -13.01
CA CYS A 10 -4.43 -3.58 -13.02
C CYS A 10 -3.62 -2.28 -12.94
N GLY A 11 -4.26 -1.10 -13.01
CA GLY A 11 -3.58 0.19 -12.96
C GLY A 11 -2.87 0.60 -14.26
N ALA A 12 -2.89 -0.23 -15.32
CA ALA A 12 -2.25 0.10 -16.59
C ALA A 12 -2.87 1.34 -17.22
N LYS A 13 -2.01 2.23 -17.76
CA LYS A 13 -2.41 3.52 -18.36
C LYS A 13 -2.58 3.39 -19.87
N TYR A 14 -3.57 4.10 -20.39
CA TYR A 14 -3.98 4.08 -21.80
C TYR A 14 -4.27 5.49 -22.31
N GLY A 15 -4.15 5.68 -23.60
CA GLY A 15 -4.61 6.91 -24.26
C GLY A 15 -6.13 7.05 -24.25
N ALA A 16 -6.63 8.27 -24.50
CA ALA A 16 -8.06 8.62 -24.48
C ALA A 16 -8.95 7.73 -25.38
N GLU A 17 -8.40 7.22 -26.47
CA GLU A 17 -9.11 6.42 -27.48
C GLU A 17 -9.40 4.98 -27.01
N SER A 18 -8.62 4.45 -26.06
CA SER A 18 -8.80 3.08 -25.56
C SER A 18 -10.07 2.98 -24.69
N ARG A 19 -10.83 1.90 -24.86
CA ARG A 19 -12.06 1.65 -24.09
C ARG A 19 -11.93 0.51 -23.11
N PHE A 20 -11.03 -0.44 -23.39
CA PHE A 20 -10.81 -1.64 -22.56
C PHE A 20 -9.33 -1.86 -22.32
N CYS A 21 -9.01 -2.43 -21.17
CA CYS A 21 -7.66 -2.83 -20.82
C CYS A 21 -7.20 -4.01 -21.71
N SER A 22 -5.99 -3.93 -22.24
CA SER A 22 -5.43 -5.02 -23.06
C SER A 22 -4.91 -6.19 -22.21
N VAL A 23 -4.77 -6.00 -20.90
CA VAL A 23 -4.23 -7.01 -19.96
C VAL A 23 -5.36 -7.86 -19.36
N ASP A 24 -6.45 -7.23 -18.94
CA ASP A 24 -7.53 -7.89 -18.18
C ASP A 24 -8.93 -7.69 -18.76
N GLY A 25 -9.06 -6.92 -19.85
CA GLY A 25 -10.33 -6.69 -20.53
C GLY A 25 -11.28 -5.73 -19.81
N ALA A 26 -10.89 -5.17 -18.66
CA ALA A 26 -11.73 -4.25 -17.91
C ALA A 26 -12.02 -2.96 -18.68
N ALA A 27 -13.21 -2.37 -18.51
CA ALA A 27 -13.51 -1.06 -19.03
C ALA A 27 -12.61 0.00 -18.39
N LEU A 28 -11.98 0.83 -19.22
CA LEU A 28 -11.08 1.88 -18.75
C LEU A 28 -11.89 3.08 -18.24
N VAL A 29 -11.45 3.65 -17.13
CA VAL A 29 -11.99 4.89 -16.58
C VAL A 29 -11.07 6.06 -16.91
N LEU A 30 -11.62 7.27 -16.97
CA LEU A 30 -10.80 8.47 -17.07
C LEU A 30 -9.88 8.54 -15.85
N GLU A 31 -8.59 8.75 -16.10
CA GLU A 31 -7.64 9.06 -15.02
C GLU A 31 -8.06 10.43 -14.48
N GLN A 32 -8.67 10.44 -13.29
CA GLN A 32 -8.82 11.69 -12.56
C GLN A 32 -7.42 12.12 -12.13
N PRO A 33 -7.02 13.38 -12.36
CA PRO A 33 -5.71 13.81 -11.92
C PRO A 33 -5.66 13.65 -10.40
N ALA A 34 -4.79 12.75 -9.94
CA ALA A 34 -4.52 12.55 -8.51
C ALA A 34 -3.99 13.83 -7.83
N ASP A 35 -3.62 14.82 -8.64
CA ASP A 35 -3.18 16.14 -8.18
C ASP A 35 -4.30 16.99 -7.57
N ASP A 36 -5.59 16.62 -7.73
CA ASP A 36 -6.70 17.38 -7.16
C ASP A 36 -6.67 17.42 -5.61
N LEU A 37 -5.98 16.48 -4.96
CA LEU A 37 -5.84 16.48 -3.50
C LEU A 37 -4.62 17.23 -2.99
N VAL A 38 -3.62 17.48 -3.84
CA VAL A 38 -2.40 18.23 -3.43
C VAL A 38 -2.77 19.67 -3.07
N GLY A 39 -2.30 20.13 -1.91
CA GLY A 39 -2.66 21.42 -1.34
C GLY A 39 -3.95 21.46 -0.54
N THR A 40 -4.74 20.37 -0.53
CA THR A 40 -5.98 20.28 0.28
C THR A 40 -5.69 19.76 1.69
N ILE A 41 -6.70 19.86 2.58
CA ILE A 41 -6.65 19.30 3.93
C ILE A 41 -7.67 18.17 4.04
N VAL A 42 -7.18 16.95 4.24
CA VAL A 42 -8.01 15.76 4.46
C VAL A 42 -8.30 15.58 5.95
N ALA A 43 -9.54 15.21 6.29
CA ALA A 43 -10.03 14.97 7.65
C ALA A 43 -9.72 16.13 8.62
N GLU A 44 -9.66 17.38 8.14
CA GLU A 44 -9.31 18.58 8.90
C GLU A 44 -7.95 18.52 9.62
N ARG A 45 -7.11 17.52 9.29
CA ARG A 45 -5.85 17.23 9.99
C ARG A 45 -4.64 17.08 9.11
N TYR A 46 -4.79 16.61 7.87
CA TYR A 46 -3.67 16.23 7.01
C TYR A 46 -3.61 17.12 5.78
N HIS A 47 -2.67 18.05 5.76
CA HIS A 47 -2.38 18.88 4.58
C HIS A 47 -1.55 18.06 3.59
N ILE A 48 -2.10 17.81 2.42
CA ILE A 48 -1.46 17.03 1.35
C ILE A 48 -0.37 17.87 0.69
N LEU A 49 0.85 17.35 0.68
CA LEU A 49 2.01 18.05 0.11
C LEU A 49 2.30 17.56 -1.31
N GLU A 50 2.39 16.26 -1.49
CA GLU A 50 2.71 15.62 -2.79
C GLU A 50 2.22 14.17 -2.82
N ARG A 51 2.04 13.63 -4.01
CA ARG A 51 1.78 12.20 -4.22
C ARG A 51 3.11 11.45 -4.25
N ILE A 52 3.28 10.44 -3.40
CA ILE A 52 4.49 9.64 -3.28
C ILE A 52 4.33 8.21 -3.79
N GLY A 53 3.10 7.75 -4.06
CA GLY A 53 2.86 6.42 -4.59
C GLY A 53 1.44 6.21 -5.10
N ALA A 54 1.26 5.18 -5.92
CA ALA A 54 -0.05 4.73 -6.38
C ALA A 54 -0.05 3.21 -6.51
N GLY A 55 -1.16 2.58 -6.14
CA GLY A 55 -1.34 1.13 -6.21
C GLY A 55 -2.76 0.72 -6.55
N GLY A 56 -3.03 -0.56 -6.57
CA GLY A 56 -4.36 -1.11 -6.89
C GLY A 56 -5.48 -0.61 -5.98
N MET A 57 -5.18 -0.38 -4.70
CA MET A 57 -6.17 0.01 -3.69
C MET A 57 -6.36 1.50 -3.54
N GLY A 58 -5.39 2.30 -3.94
CA GLY A 58 -5.43 3.73 -3.69
C GLY A 58 -4.13 4.43 -4.03
N GLU A 59 -4.03 5.64 -3.55
CA GLU A 59 -2.88 6.51 -3.71
C GLU A 59 -2.30 6.85 -2.36
N VAL A 60 -0.98 7.04 -2.33
CA VAL A 60 -0.25 7.42 -1.12
C VAL A 60 0.32 8.81 -1.30
N PHE A 61 0.04 9.66 -0.35
CA PHE A 61 0.48 11.05 -0.33
C PHE A 61 1.40 11.31 0.85
N LEU A 62 2.41 12.13 0.65
CA LEU A 62 3.08 12.81 1.74
C LEU A 62 2.14 13.90 2.26
N ALA A 63 1.84 13.88 3.53
CA ALA A 63 1.02 14.88 4.19
C ALA A 63 1.69 15.41 5.46
N GLU A 64 1.36 16.63 5.85
CA GLU A 64 1.75 17.21 7.15
C GLU A 64 0.52 17.34 8.04
N HIS A 65 0.60 16.82 9.25
CA HIS A 65 -0.46 17.02 10.24
C HIS A 65 -0.50 18.49 10.70
N VAL A 66 -1.59 19.20 10.42
CA VAL A 66 -1.69 20.67 10.54
C VAL A 66 -1.34 21.23 11.92
N ARG A 67 -1.64 20.49 13.00
CA ARG A 67 -1.36 20.91 14.37
C ARG A 67 -0.01 20.41 14.89
N MET A 68 0.33 19.13 14.62
CA MET A 68 1.54 18.50 15.15
C MET A 68 2.79 18.76 14.29
N ARG A 69 2.62 19.31 13.09
CA ARG A 69 3.71 19.56 12.13
C ARG A 69 4.55 18.33 11.80
N ARG A 70 3.94 17.16 11.94
CA ARG A 70 4.58 15.88 11.64
C ARG A 70 4.20 15.40 10.24
N LYS A 71 5.21 14.97 9.48
CA LYS A 71 5.01 14.30 8.20
C LYS A 71 4.40 12.91 8.41
N SER A 72 3.46 12.56 7.55
CA SER A 72 2.76 11.28 7.54
C SER A 72 2.61 10.80 6.10
N ALA A 73 2.62 9.51 5.88
CA ALA A 73 2.14 8.91 4.64
C ALA A 73 0.62 8.73 4.77
N LEU A 74 -0.14 9.36 3.89
CA LEU A 74 -1.60 9.27 3.87
C LEU A 74 -2.03 8.40 2.68
N LYS A 75 -2.51 7.20 2.97
CA LYS A 75 -3.06 6.29 1.97
C LYS A 75 -4.55 6.55 1.84
N ILE A 76 -4.99 6.93 0.63
CA ILE A 76 -6.37 7.24 0.32
C ILE A 76 -6.93 6.16 -0.59
N MET A 77 -8.04 5.55 -0.21
CA MET A 77 -8.72 4.52 -0.99
C MET A 77 -9.27 5.11 -2.29
N ARG A 78 -9.19 4.36 -3.40
CA ARG A 78 -9.82 4.78 -4.66
C ARG A 78 -11.33 4.88 -4.51
N GLU A 79 -11.92 5.92 -5.11
CA GLU A 79 -13.35 6.17 -5.11
C GLU A 79 -14.17 4.97 -5.62
N ALA A 80 -13.67 4.26 -6.63
CA ALA A 80 -14.32 3.04 -7.14
C ALA A 80 -14.51 1.94 -6.09
N LEU A 81 -13.72 1.94 -5.01
CA LEU A 81 -13.78 0.98 -3.91
C LEU A 81 -14.54 1.50 -2.70
N THR A 82 -14.72 2.82 -2.57
CA THR A 82 -15.47 3.42 -1.45
C THR A 82 -16.96 3.13 -1.51
N ASN A 83 -17.48 2.79 -2.69
CA ASN A 83 -18.86 2.37 -2.89
C ASN A 83 -19.14 0.90 -2.50
N ASP A 84 -18.12 0.12 -2.16
CA ASP A 84 -18.26 -1.24 -1.64
C ASP A 84 -18.10 -1.26 -0.11
N PRO A 85 -19.20 -1.40 0.66
CA PRO A 85 -19.13 -1.42 2.12
C PRO A 85 -18.25 -2.56 2.68
N ILE A 86 -18.13 -3.66 1.94
CA ILE A 86 -17.27 -4.78 2.34
C ILE A 86 -15.81 -4.41 2.19
N ALA A 87 -15.43 -3.74 1.10
CA ALA A 87 -14.07 -3.25 0.89
C ALA A 87 -13.67 -2.21 1.94
N VAL A 88 -14.56 -1.26 2.23
CA VAL A 88 -14.35 -0.23 3.27
C VAL A 88 -14.20 -0.85 4.66
N SER A 89 -15.09 -1.77 5.03
CA SER A 89 -15.03 -2.45 6.34
C SER A 89 -13.72 -3.25 6.51
N ARG A 90 -13.27 -3.92 5.46
CA ARG A 90 -11.99 -4.65 5.47
C ARG A 90 -10.80 -3.70 5.60
N PHE A 91 -10.80 -2.59 4.87
CA PHE A 91 -9.75 -1.59 4.94
C PHE A 91 -9.60 -1.01 6.36
N HIS A 92 -10.73 -0.70 7.03
CA HIS A 92 -10.73 -0.23 8.42
C HIS A 92 -10.22 -1.31 9.38
N ARG A 93 -10.69 -2.56 9.25
CA ARG A 93 -10.26 -3.66 10.11
C ARG A 93 -8.76 -3.96 9.98
N GLU A 94 -8.23 -3.88 8.79
CA GLU A 94 -6.80 -4.07 8.54
C GLU A 94 -5.98 -2.93 9.12
N ALA A 95 -6.46 -1.67 8.99
CA ALA A 95 -5.84 -0.52 9.65
C ALA A 95 -5.86 -0.65 11.18
N GLU A 96 -6.98 -1.09 11.75
CA GLU A 96 -7.13 -1.36 13.19
C GLU A 96 -6.13 -2.43 13.65
N ASN A 97 -6.04 -3.55 12.94
CA ASN A 97 -5.07 -4.60 13.25
C ASN A 97 -3.62 -4.10 13.18
N ALA A 98 -3.26 -3.39 12.10
CA ALA A 98 -1.92 -2.83 11.94
C ALA A 98 -1.58 -1.81 13.04
N SER A 99 -2.56 -1.06 13.54
CA SER A 99 -2.36 -0.09 14.62
C SER A 99 -1.97 -0.71 15.96
N GLN A 100 -2.25 -2.00 16.15
CA GLN A 100 -1.89 -2.74 17.38
C GLN A 100 -0.42 -3.15 17.41
N ILE A 101 0.28 -3.15 16.26
CA ILE A 101 1.67 -3.57 16.19
C ILE A 101 2.57 -2.39 16.61
N SER A 102 3.22 -2.51 17.76
CA SER A 102 4.20 -1.53 18.23
C SER A 102 5.61 -2.13 18.15
N HIS A 103 6.32 -1.83 17.06
CA HIS A 103 7.66 -2.35 16.82
C HIS A 103 8.51 -1.34 16.03
N PRO A 104 9.82 -1.18 16.34
CA PRO A 104 10.68 -0.21 15.62
C PRO A 104 10.79 -0.47 14.12
N ASN A 105 10.63 -1.71 13.69
CA ASN A 105 10.71 -2.10 12.27
C ASN A 105 9.32 -2.26 11.61
N VAL A 106 8.26 -1.73 12.20
CA VAL A 106 6.92 -1.62 11.60
C VAL A 106 6.55 -0.15 11.47
N ALA A 107 6.00 0.25 10.34
CA ALA A 107 5.46 1.60 10.18
C ALA A 107 4.22 1.76 11.06
N ALA A 108 4.25 2.74 11.97
CA ALA A 108 3.14 2.99 12.88
C ALA A 108 1.92 3.55 12.14
N VAL A 109 0.75 3.00 12.40
CA VAL A 109 -0.53 3.60 11.99
C VAL A 109 -0.93 4.63 13.03
N TYR A 110 -1.20 5.86 12.59
CA TYR A 110 -1.53 6.98 13.49
C TYR A 110 -3.02 7.25 13.59
N ASP A 111 -3.72 7.04 12.47
CA ASP A 111 -5.14 7.37 12.33
C ASP A 111 -5.71 6.69 11.10
N PHE A 112 -7.00 6.42 11.09
CA PHE A 112 -7.73 5.96 9.93
C PHE A 112 -9.19 6.37 10.07
N GLY A 113 -9.90 6.46 8.96
CA GLY A 113 -11.31 6.82 8.99
C GLY A 113 -11.86 7.21 7.63
N GLU A 114 -13.03 7.80 7.70
CA GLU A 114 -13.75 8.33 6.55
C GLU A 114 -14.04 9.82 6.76
N THR A 115 -13.88 10.63 5.72
CA THR A 115 -14.24 12.04 5.73
C THR A 115 -15.72 12.22 5.44
N GLN A 116 -16.26 13.42 5.73
CA GLN A 116 -17.65 13.78 5.37
C GLN A 116 -17.90 13.71 3.85
N SER A 117 -16.86 13.85 3.04
CA SER A 117 -16.93 13.73 1.58
C SER A 117 -16.83 12.28 1.07
N GLY A 118 -16.74 11.27 1.95
CA GLY A 118 -16.65 9.86 1.59
C GLY A 118 -15.23 9.39 1.26
N LEU A 119 -14.18 10.19 1.51
CA LEU A 119 -12.80 9.73 1.35
C LEU A 119 -12.41 8.81 2.50
N VAL A 120 -12.01 7.58 2.20
CA VAL A 120 -11.50 6.62 3.17
C VAL A 120 -9.98 6.69 3.19
N TYR A 121 -9.37 6.84 4.36
CA TYR A 121 -7.92 7.07 4.49
C TYR A 121 -7.29 6.29 5.65
N ILE A 122 -5.98 6.06 5.54
CA ILE A 122 -5.09 5.63 6.63
C ILE A 122 -3.91 6.60 6.67
N ALA A 123 -3.64 7.17 7.84
CA ALA A 123 -2.46 7.96 8.12
C ALA A 123 -1.44 7.12 8.87
N MET A 124 -0.23 7.04 8.35
CA MET A 124 0.84 6.21 8.91
C MET A 124 2.17 6.94 8.94
N GLU A 125 3.15 6.33 9.56
CA GLU A 125 4.51 6.83 9.62
C GLU A 125 5.06 7.05 8.19
N TYR A 126 5.52 8.27 7.92
CA TYR A 126 6.28 8.56 6.72
C TYR A 126 7.73 8.12 6.93
N ILE A 127 8.22 7.25 6.07
CA ILE A 127 9.59 6.74 6.09
C ILE A 127 10.41 7.50 5.03
N PRO A 128 11.33 8.38 5.43
CA PRO A 128 12.21 9.07 4.49
C PRO A 128 13.30 8.13 3.99
N GLY A 129 13.02 7.39 2.93
CA GLY A 129 13.88 6.35 2.38
C GLY A 129 13.35 5.81 1.07
N GLU A 130 13.83 4.65 0.68
CA GLU A 130 13.43 3.96 -0.56
C GLU A 130 12.89 2.57 -0.25
N ALA A 131 12.12 1.98 -1.16
CA ALA A 131 11.72 0.59 -1.06
C ALA A 131 12.91 -0.33 -1.38
N LEU A 132 12.91 -1.54 -0.79
CA LEU A 132 13.91 -2.55 -1.10
C LEU A 132 13.87 -2.95 -2.59
N SER A 133 12.70 -2.90 -3.23
CA SER A 133 12.56 -3.09 -4.69
C SER A 133 13.40 -2.10 -5.48
N ASP A 134 13.33 -0.80 -5.17
CA ASP A 134 14.05 0.26 -5.85
C ASP A 134 15.58 0.09 -5.66
N LEU A 135 15.98 -0.27 -4.43
CA LEU A 135 17.38 -0.59 -4.13
C LEU A 135 17.88 -1.77 -4.98
N LEU A 136 17.10 -2.85 -5.07
CA LEU A 136 17.47 -4.04 -5.85
C LEU A 136 17.52 -3.76 -7.37
N GLU A 137 16.63 -2.92 -7.88
CA GLU A 137 16.68 -2.49 -9.28
C GLU A 137 17.94 -1.68 -9.58
N ARG A 138 18.34 -0.81 -8.66
CA ARG A 138 19.52 0.04 -8.80
C ARG A 138 20.84 -0.72 -8.64
N GLU A 139 20.95 -1.54 -7.59
CA GLU A 139 22.22 -2.19 -7.24
C GLU A 139 22.37 -3.60 -7.80
N ARG A 140 21.28 -4.22 -8.32
CA ARG A 140 21.25 -5.56 -8.91
C ARG A 140 21.60 -6.69 -7.93
N SER A 141 22.51 -6.46 -7.00
CA SER A 141 22.88 -7.39 -5.94
C SER A 141 23.36 -6.64 -4.70
N LEU A 142 23.11 -7.21 -3.54
CA LEU A 142 23.52 -6.65 -2.27
C LEU A 142 24.57 -7.56 -1.61
N HIS A 143 25.46 -6.95 -0.83
CA HIS A 143 26.42 -7.72 -0.04
C HIS A 143 25.70 -8.59 1.01
N ALA A 144 26.14 -9.83 1.19
CA ALA A 144 25.46 -10.81 2.04
C ALA A 144 25.20 -10.31 3.49
N ALA A 145 26.14 -9.57 4.08
CA ALA A 145 25.96 -8.99 5.40
C ALA A 145 24.79 -8.00 5.42
N ARG A 146 24.67 -7.11 4.41
CA ARG A 146 23.55 -6.17 4.32
C ARG A 146 22.20 -6.88 4.15
N VAL A 147 22.18 -7.95 3.33
CA VAL A 147 20.96 -8.80 3.18
C VAL A 147 20.57 -9.42 4.52
N SER A 148 21.57 -9.99 5.24
CA SER A 148 21.32 -10.60 6.56
C SER A 148 20.73 -9.60 7.56
N ASP A 149 21.26 -8.37 7.59
CA ASP A 149 20.76 -7.32 8.48
C ASP A 149 19.34 -6.88 8.13
N ILE A 150 19.03 -6.70 6.84
CA ILE A 150 17.69 -6.33 6.36
C ILE A 150 16.68 -7.42 6.71
N ILE A 151 16.99 -8.68 6.38
CA ILE A 151 16.10 -9.81 6.63
C ILE A 151 15.92 -10.05 8.14
N GLY A 152 16.99 -9.88 8.94
CA GLY A 152 16.92 -10.00 10.39
C GLY A 152 15.93 -9.01 11.01
N GLN A 153 16.00 -7.74 10.61
CA GLN A 153 15.07 -6.71 11.07
C GLN A 153 13.62 -6.97 10.61
N ALA A 154 13.44 -7.41 9.35
CA ALA A 154 12.13 -7.76 8.83
C ALA A 154 11.51 -8.96 9.57
N ALA A 155 12.30 -9.99 9.87
CA ALA A 155 11.87 -11.17 10.61
C ALA A 155 11.45 -10.83 12.05
N ASP A 156 12.17 -9.92 12.70
CA ASP A 156 11.84 -9.44 14.05
C ASP A 156 10.50 -8.69 14.06
N ALA A 157 10.27 -7.82 13.07
CA ALA A 157 8.99 -7.15 12.86
C ALA A 157 7.83 -8.13 12.64
N LEU A 158 8.04 -9.15 11.80
CA LEU A 158 7.04 -10.19 11.55
C LEU A 158 6.76 -11.02 12.80
N SER A 159 7.79 -11.34 13.58
CA SER A 159 7.62 -12.06 14.86
C SER A 159 6.72 -11.29 15.83
N ALA A 160 6.91 -9.97 15.93
CA ALA A 160 6.06 -9.12 16.78
C ALA A 160 4.60 -9.09 16.30
N ALA A 161 4.36 -9.04 14.99
CA ALA A 161 3.01 -9.10 14.42
C ALA A 161 2.36 -10.47 14.63
N HIS A 162 3.10 -11.56 14.43
CA HIS A 162 2.61 -12.93 14.60
C HIS A 162 2.25 -13.22 16.07
N ALA A 163 2.96 -12.65 17.02
CA ALA A 163 2.61 -12.76 18.44
C ALA A 163 1.22 -12.18 18.76
N LEU A 164 0.72 -11.26 17.91
CA LEU A 164 -0.63 -10.70 17.99
C LEU A 164 -1.64 -11.42 17.08
N GLY A 165 -1.23 -12.50 16.40
CA GLY A 165 -2.05 -13.20 15.41
C GLY A 165 -2.25 -12.42 14.10
N ILE A 166 -1.41 -11.41 13.84
CA ILE A 166 -1.50 -10.56 12.64
C ILE A 166 -0.48 -11.05 11.60
N LEU A 167 -0.97 -11.46 10.42
CA LEU A 167 -0.15 -11.88 9.29
C LEU A 167 -0.01 -10.74 8.28
N HIS A 168 1.18 -10.59 7.68
CA HIS A 168 1.44 -9.54 6.69
C HIS A 168 0.72 -9.79 5.36
N ARG A 169 0.70 -11.02 4.87
CA ARG A 169 -0.01 -11.52 3.68
C ARG A 169 0.41 -10.94 2.32
N ASP A 170 1.18 -9.88 2.28
CA ASP A 170 1.73 -9.27 1.04
C ASP A 170 3.19 -8.86 1.25
N LEU A 171 3.98 -9.76 1.84
CA LEU A 171 5.39 -9.48 2.06
C LEU A 171 6.15 -9.58 0.73
N LYS A 172 6.71 -8.45 0.31
CA LYS A 172 7.52 -8.31 -0.91
C LYS A 172 8.47 -7.12 -0.76
N PRO A 173 9.49 -7.00 -1.62
CA PRO A 173 10.46 -5.90 -1.54
C PRO A 173 9.84 -4.49 -1.54
N ASP A 174 8.72 -4.29 -2.24
CA ASP A 174 7.99 -3.00 -2.27
C ASP A 174 7.47 -2.58 -0.89
N ASN A 175 7.17 -3.56 -0.03
CA ASN A 175 6.61 -3.33 1.31
C ASN A 175 7.68 -3.32 2.42
N ILE A 176 8.96 -3.30 2.03
CA ILE A 176 10.11 -3.19 2.91
C ILE A 176 10.80 -1.85 2.62
N MET A 177 10.55 -0.85 3.46
CA MET A 177 11.17 0.46 3.34
C MET A 177 12.51 0.50 4.07
N LEU A 178 13.49 1.13 3.47
CA LEU A 178 14.84 1.32 4.00
C LEU A 178 15.08 2.80 4.24
N ALA A 179 15.13 3.19 5.51
CA ALA A 179 15.54 4.52 5.93
C ALA A 179 17.01 4.49 6.36
N SER A 180 17.77 5.52 5.99
CA SER A 180 19.16 5.65 6.46
C SER A 180 19.18 6.14 7.89
N THR A 181 19.89 5.44 8.77
CA THR A 181 20.19 5.92 10.10
C THR A 181 21.31 6.97 10.05
N ARG A 182 21.46 7.76 11.11
CA ARG A 182 22.60 8.68 11.26
C ARG A 182 23.97 7.99 11.24
N TRP A 183 24.00 6.68 11.40
CA TRP A 183 25.22 5.86 11.41
C TRP A 183 25.53 5.25 10.04
N GLY A 184 24.73 5.51 9.02
CA GLY A 184 24.88 4.96 7.68
C GLY A 184 24.44 3.49 7.55
N THR A 185 23.66 2.98 8.51
CA THR A 185 23.04 1.65 8.46
C THR A 185 21.59 1.75 8.03
N ASP A 186 21.03 0.67 7.48
CA ASP A 186 19.63 0.60 7.11
C ASP A 186 18.75 0.41 8.35
N LEU A 187 17.71 1.23 8.49
CA LEU A 187 16.57 0.98 9.35
C LEU A 187 15.44 0.43 8.49
N VAL A 188 15.12 -0.83 8.69
CA VAL A 188 14.01 -1.48 7.98
C VAL A 188 12.69 -1.07 8.61
N LYS A 189 11.71 -0.77 7.77
CA LYS A 189 10.31 -0.54 8.17
C LYS A 189 9.38 -1.34 7.27
N LEU A 190 8.65 -2.29 7.83
CA LEU A 190 7.58 -2.97 7.11
C LEU A 190 6.35 -2.07 7.03
N VAL A 191 5.77 -1.98 5.84
CA VAL A 191 4.56 -1.20 5.55
C VAL A 191 3.44 -2.11 5.04
N ASP A 192 2.20 -1.64 5.05
CA ASP A 192 1.04 -2.30 4.42
C ASP A 192 0.71 -3.70 4.97
N PHE A 193 0.72 -3.89 6.30
CA PHE A 193 0.26 -5.13 6.93
C PHE A 193 -1.21 -5.44 6.58
N GLY A 194 -1.41 -6.52 5.82
CA GLY A 194 -2.72 -7.12 5.57
C GLY A 194 -3.69 -6.33 4.66
N ILE A 195 -3.34 -5.10 4.25
CA ILE A 195 -4.21 -4.19 3.48
C ILE A 195 -4.57 -4.78 2.09
N SER A 196 -3.75 -5.70 1.56
CA SER A 196 -3.89 -6.25 0.20
C SER A 196 -5.03 -7.27 0.05
N ARG A 197 -5.48 -7.94 1.12
CA ARG A 197 -6.51 -9.00 1.03
C ARG A 197 -7.92 -8.46 0.82
N ALA A 198 -8.18 -7.18 1.07
CA ALA A 198 -9.49 -6.57 0.81
C ALA A 198 -9.94 -6.78 -0.65
N MET A 199 -8.99 -6.78 -1.59
CA MET A 199 -9.25 -6.95 -3.02
C MET A 199 -9.34 -8.42 -3.47
N ALA A 200 -8.48 -9.29 -2.95
CA ALA A 200 -8.42 -10.69 -3.41
C ALA A 200 -9.75 -11.43 -3.23
N SER A 201 -10.45 -11.19 -2.11
CA SER A 201 -11.73 -11.86 -1.84
C SER A 201 -12.91 -11.29 -2.65
N ALA A 202 -12.88 -9.99 -3.01
CA ALA A 202 -13.89 -9.40 -3.90
C ALA A 202 -13.68 -9.88 -5.34
N THR A 203 -12.42 -10.09 -5.74
CA THR A 203 -12.07 -10.55 -7.10
C THR A 203 -12.22 -12.07 -7.25
N GLN A 204 -12.06 -12.86 -6.18
CA GLN A 204 -12.29 -14.32 -6.23
C GLN A 204 -13.74 -14.72 -6.53
N GLN A 205 -14.73 -13.86 -6.23
CA GLN A 205 -16.11 -14.10 -6.67
C GLN A 205 -16.34 -13.81 -8.16
N PHE A 206 -15.40 -13.12 -8.84
CA PHE A 206 -15.51 -12.78 -10.26
C PHE A 206 -14.50 -13.49 -11.17
N THR A 207 -13.51 -14.17 -10.63
CA THR A 207 -12.54 -14.93 -11.45
C THR A 207 -12.97 -16.38 -11.67
N SER A 208 -14.06 -16.58 -12.41
CA SER A 208 -14.27 -17.85 -13.14
C SER A 208 -13.19 -18.11 -14.22
N THR A 209 -12.16 -17.27 -14.32
CA THR A 209 -11.10 -17.31 -15.34
C THR A 209 -9.69 -17.45 -14.79
N GLY A 210 -9.49 -17.90 -13.53
CA GLY A 210 -8.15 -18.30 -13.05
C GLY A 210 -7.09 -17.20 -12.99
N MET A 211 -7.47 -15.92 -12.87
CA MET A 211 -6.52 -14.82 -12.80
C MET A 211 -6.07 -14.58 -11.35
N ILE A 212 -4.77 -14.77 -11.08
CA ILE A 212 -4.14 -14.50 -9.77
C ILE A 212 -3.91 -13.00 -9.66
N VAL A 213 -4.49 -12.37 -8.64
CA VAL A 213 -4.27 -10.94 -8.33
C VAL A 213 -3.17 -10.83 -7.29
N GLY A 214 -2.06 -10.17 -7.63
CA GLY A 214 -0.90 -9.95 -6.76
C GLY A 214 0.41 -10.20 -7.50
N THR A 215 1.52 -10.23 -6.76
CA THR A 215 2.84 -10.62 -7.27
C THR A 215 3.09 -12.08 -6.87
N PRO A 216 2.80 -13.06 -7.75
CA PRO A 216 2.82 -14.49 -7.40
C PRO A 216 4.17 -14.98 -6.86
N ASP A 217 5.27 -14.32 -7.27
CA ASP A 217 6.64 -14.68 -6.93
C ASP A 217 6.92 -14.68 -5.42
N TYR A 218 6.11 -13.94 -4.64
CA TYR A 218 6.27 -13.80 -3.19
C TYR A 218 5.13 -14.45 -2.40
N MET A 219 4.18 -15.11 -3.08
CA MET A 219 3.07 -15.78 -2.42
C MET A 219 3.51 -17.14 -1.86
N SER A 220 3.03 -17.45 -0.66
CA SER A 220 3.18 -18.80 -0.11
C SER A 220 2.29 -19.80 -0.86
N PRO A 221 2.62 -21.12 -0.83
CA PRO A 221 1.81 -22.15 -1.49
C PRO A 221 0.32 -22.11 -1.07
N GLU A 222 0.05 -21.95 0.21
CA GLU A 222 -1.31 -21.87 0.76
C GLU A 222 -2.06 -20.61 0.30
N GLN A 223 -1.34 -19.50 0.03
CA GLN A 223 -1.94 -18.31 -0.58
C GLN A 223 -2.36 -18.55 -2.03
N LEU A 224 -1.54 -19.30 -2.78
CA LEU A 224 -1.83 -19.65 -4.19
C LEU A 224 -2.98 -20.65 -4.31
N THR A 225 -3.11 -21.59 -3.37
CA THR A 225 -4.19 -22.59 -3.35
C THR A 225 -5.48 -22.06 -2.74
N GLY A 226 -5.43 -20.94 -2.04
CA GLY A 226 -6.60 -20.36 -1.35
C GLY A 226 -6.95 -21.07 -0.05
N ASP A 227 -6.00 -21.84 0.51
CA ASP A 227 -6.17 -22.51 1.79
C ASP A 227 -6.26 -21.52 2.95
N THR A 228 -6.81 -21.97 4.08
CA THR A 228 -6.96 -21.13 5.28
C THR A 228 -5.58 -20.86 5.88
N LEU A 229 -5.23 -19.58 6.02
CA LEU A 229 -4.03 -19.08 6.69
C LEU A 229 -4.30 -18.90 8.18
#